data_924038e95c95d52b21a396c8795af881
#
_entry.id   924038e95c95d52b21a396c8795af881
#
_cell.length_a   1.000
_cell.length_b   1.000
_cell.length_c   1.000
_cell.angle_alpha   90.00
_cell.angle_beta   90.00
_cell.angle_gamma   90.00
#
_symmetry.space_group_name_H-M   'P 1'
#
loop_
_entity.id
_entity.type
_entity.pdbx_description
1 polymer ?
#
loop_
_entity_poly.entity_id
_entity_poly.type
_entity_poly.pdbx_seq_one_letter_code
_entity_poly.pdbx_strand_id
1 'polypeptide(L)'
;MFDHVAIRVSDGAASERFYDLVLSTIDVEWRDELRLAQATDDAPVTRRLHVGFTASAREHVDEFWHAGTAAGFRDDGPPGPRPQYSDSYYGAFLLDPDGNSIEAVHHDSVQTRGRIDHVWMRVADVAAAKRFYETIAPFTRFELRVDKPTQASFRGAGAGFTLVPGPPTEHAHLAFPARENTTVEAFAGSYGAYVLDPDGNSVEVVSRNRDA
;
A
#
# COMPACT_ATOMS: atom_id res chain seq x y z
N MET A 1 -3.42 8.67 -4.64
CA MET A 1 -3.05 9.00 -3.25
C MET A 1 -1.58 8.75 -3.01
N PHE A 2 -1.07 7.56 -3.31
CA PHE A 2 0.36 7.27 -3.28
C PHE A 2 1.04 7.74 -4.57
N ASP A 3 2.30 8.17 -4.46
CA ASP A 3 3.21 8.23 -5.59
C ASP A 3 3.76 6.81 -5.84
N HIS A 4 4.22 6.17 -4.77
CA HIS A 4 4.56 4.76 -4.75
C HIS A 4 4.62 4.21 -3.31
N VAL A 5 4.55 2.89 -3.22
CA VAL A 5 4.90 2.11 -2.03
C VAL A 5 6.16 1.33 -2.37
N ALA A 6 7.13 1.25 -1.46
CA ALA A 6 8.29 0.38 -1.67
C ALA A 6 8.43 -0.62 -0.51
N ILE A 7 8.78 -1.84 -0.86
CA ILE A 7 9.04 -2.92 0.09
C ILE A 7 10.42 -3.53 -0.17
N ARG A 8 11.06 -3.97 0.90
CA ARG A 8 12.29 -4.74 0.83
C ARG A 8 11.95 -6.22 0.92
N VAL A 9 12.51 -7.00 -0.01
CA VAL A 9 12.20 -8.43 -0.17
C VAL A 9 13.44 -9.27 0.06
N SER A 10 13.26 -10.47 0.61
CA SER A 10 14.35 -11.41 0.88
C SER A 10 14.89 -12.07 -0.39
N ASP A 11 14.03 -12.28 -1.40
CA ASP A 11 14.36 -12.84 -2.72
C ASP A 11 13.61 -12.05 -3.80
N GLY A 12 14.32 -11.16 -4.49
CA GLY A 12 13.75 -10.32 -5.54
C GLY A 12 13.10 -11.13 -6.67
N ALA A 13 13.76 -12.23 -7.11
CA ALA A 13 13.22 -13.06 -8.20
C ALA A 13 11.95 -13.83 -7.79
N ALA A 14 11.89 -14.31 -6.54
CA ALA A 14 10.69 -14.96 -6.02
C ALA A 14 9.52 -13.96 -5.89
N SER A 15 9.80 -12.75 -5.40
CA SER A 15 8.80 -11.70 -5.25
C SER A 15 8.30 -11.19 -6.62
N GLU A 16 9.19 -10.95 -7.57
CA GLU A 16 8.78 -10.59 -8.94
C GLU A 16 7.85 -11.65 -9.57
N ARG A 17 8.22 -12.93 -9.46
CA ARG A 17 7.35 -14.03 -9.95
C ARG A 17 5.97 -14.02 -9.29
N PHE A 18 5.90 -13.74 -7.98
CA PHE A 18 4.62 -13.62 -7.27
C PHE A 18 3.79 -12.47 -7.84
N TYR A 19 4.33 -11.25 -7.80
CA TYR A 19 3.58 -10.05 -8.23
C TYR A 19 3.21 -10.09 -9.71
N ASP A 20 4.12 -10.56 -10.58
CA ASP A 20 3.83 -10.69 -12.01
C ASP A 20 2.69 -11.69 -12.28
N LEU A 21 2.68 -12.82 -11.57
CA LEU A 21 1.63 -13.82 -11.74
C LEU A 21 0.27 -13.28 -11.24
N VAL A 22 0.21 -12.85 -9.97
CA VAL A 22 -1.10 -12.59 -9.35
C VAL A 22 -1.69 -11.26 -9.80
N LEU A 23 -0.90 -10.22 -10.04
CA LEU A 23 -1.41 -8.92 -10.43
C LEU A 23 -1.74 -8.83 -11.93
N SER A 24 -1.16 -9.70 -12.78
CA SER A 24 -1.57 -9.80 -14.18
C SER A 24 -3.03 -10.26 -14.35
N THR A 25 -3.57 -11.04 -13.41
CA THR A 25 -4.96 -11.51 -13.44
C THR A 25 -5.98 -10.38 -13.21
N ILE A 26 -5.55 -9.26 -12.69
CA ILE A 26 -6.39 -8.09 -12.41
C ILE A 26 -5.96 -6.86 -13.24
N ASP A 27 -5.18 -7.05 -14.30
CA ASP A 27 -4.69 -6.02 -15.22
C ASP A 27 -3.89 -4.88 -14.52
N VAL A 28 -3.06 -5.23 -13.51
CA VAL A 28 -2.26 -4.25 -12.76
C VAL A 28 -0.81 -4.24 -13.24
N GLU A 29 -0.37 -3.10 -13.77
CA GLU A 29 1.03 -2.77 -14.01
C GLU A 29 1.68 -2.27 -12.70
N TRP A 30 1.98 -3.20 -11.81
CA TRP A 30 2.31 -2.93 -10.42
C TRP A 30 3.61 -2.15 -10.19
N ARG A 31 4.59 -2.22 -11.11
CA ARG A 31 5.92 -1.60 -10.96
C ARG A 31 5.89 -0.07 -10.89
N ASP A 32 4.81 0.55 -11.36
CA ASP A 32 4.66 2.00 -11.28
C ASP A 32 4.33 2.48 -9.86
N GLU A 33 3.61 1.66 -9.09
CA GLU A 33 3.10 2.04 -7.77
C GLU A 33 3.69 1.21 -6.61
N LEU A 34 4.10 -0.04 -6.87
CA LEU A 34 4.81 -0.89 -5.90
C LEU A 34 6.22 -1.17 -6.37
N ARG A 35 7.22 -0.80 -5.58
CA ARG A 35 8.64 -0.99 -5.89
C ARG A 35 9.25 -2.05 -5.00
N LEU A 36 10.01 -2.95 -5.58
CA LEU A 36 10.77 -3.96 -4.84
C LEU A 36 12.24 -3.54 -4.74
N ALA A 37 12.82 -3.71 -3.56
CA ALA A 37 14.25 -3.56 -3.32
C ALA A 37 14.77 -4.79 -2.58
N GLN A 38 15.95 -5.27 -2.94
CA GLN A 38 16.60 -6.36 -2.23
C GLN A 38 16.92 -5.95 -0.80
N ALA A 39 16.52 -6.75 0.19
CA ALA A 39 16.90 -6.54 1.57
C ALA A 39 18.39 -6.80 1.79
N THR A 40 18.97 -6.10 2.76
CA THR A 40 20.35 -6.26 3.23
C THR A 40 20.38 -6.26 4.76
N ASP A 41 21.53 -6.54 5.37
CA ASP A 41 21.67 -6.51 6.83
C ASP A 41 21.32 -5.13 7.42
N ASP A 42 21.69 -4.04 6.71
CA ASP A 42 21.41 -2.66 7.12
C ASP A 42 20.01 -2.16 6.68
N ALA A 43 19.35 -2.90 5.81
CA ALA A 43 18.03 -2.57 5.25
C ALA A 43 17.13 -3.82 5.22
N PRO A 44 16.55 -4.21 6.38
CA PRO A 44 15.83 -5.46 6.54
C PRO A 44 14.54 -5.56 5.72
N VAL A 45 14.05 -6.79 5.60
CA VAL A 45 12.81 -7.14 4.89
C VAL A 45 11.59 -6.42 5.47
N THR A 46 10.74 -5.89 4.59
CA THR A 46 9.43 -5.34 4.97
C THR A 46 8.50 -6.44 5.46
N ARG A 47 7.85 -6.22 6.59
CA ARG A 47 6.96 -7.21 7.20
C ARG A 47 5.64 -6.60 7.64
N ARG A 48 4.60 -7.43 7.61
CA ARG A 48 3.25 -7.10 8.12
C ARG A 48 2.61 -5.90 7.44
N LEU A 49 2.98 -5.64 6.20
CA LEU A 49 2.30 -4.68 5.34
C LEU A 49 1.09 -5.36 4.70
N HIS A 50 0.01 -4.61 4.50
CA HIS A 50 -1.11 -5.03 3.67
C HIS A 50 -1.32 -4.02 2.55
N VAL A 51 -1.40 -4.52 1.30
CA VAL A 51 -1.63 -3.71 0.10
C VAL A 51 -2.78 -4.31 -0.70
N GLY A 52 -3.83 -3.52 -0.92
CA GLY A 52 -4.96 -3.88 -1.76
C GLY A 52 -4.84 -3.24 -3.14
N PHE A 53 -5.10 -4.02 -4.18
CA PHE A 53 -5.12 -3.59 -5.58
C PHE A 53 -6.53 -3.72 -6.16
N THR A 54 -6.92 -2.74 -6.99
CA THR A 54 -8.25 -2.72 -7.60
C THR A 54 -8.41 -3.79 -8.67
N ALA A 55 -9.49 -4.57 -8.58
CA ALA A 55 -9.94 -5.47 -9.63
C ALA A 55 -11.20 -4.90 -10.31
N SER A 56 -11.29 -5.00 -11.63
CA SER A 56 -12.40 -4.44 -12.39
C SER A 56 -13.70 -5.25 -12.26
N ALA A 57 -13.62 -6.51 -11.83
CA ALA A 57 -14.75 -7.40 -11.64
C ALA A 57 -14.46 -8.42 -10.53
N ARG A 58 -15.51 -9.07 -10.00
CA ARG A 58 -15.37 -10.13 -8.98
C ARG A 58 -14.64 -11.35 -9.52
N GLU A 59 -14.90 -11.68 -10.78
CA GLU A 59 -14.23 -12.78 -11.48
C GLU A 59 -12.70 -12.62 -11.50
N HIS A 60 -12.20 -11.40 -11.65
CA HIS A 60 -10.75 -11.15 -11.58
C HIS A 60 -10.21 -11.33 -10.16
N VAL A 61 -10.99 -11.03 -9.12
CA VAL A 61 -10.61 -11.35 -7.74
C VAL A 61 -10.51 -12.86 -7.52
N ASP A 62 -11.44 -13.64 -8.11
CA ASP A 62 -11.40 -15.10 -8.08
C ASP A 62 -10.16 -15.63 -8.81
N GLU A 63 -9.85 -15.10 -9.99
CA GLU A 63 -8.68 -15.47 -10.80
C GLU A 63 -7.36 -15.17 -10.07
N PHE A 64 -7.24 -14.02 -9.42
CA PHE A 64 -6.09 -13.64 -8.59
C PHE A 64 -5.78 -14.72 -7.54
N TRP A 65 -6.79 -15.14 -6.79
CA TRP A 65 -6.62 -16.12 -5.73
C TRP A 65 -6.33 -17.52 -6.27
N HIS A 66 -7.03 -17.94 -7.32
CA HIS A 66 -6.84 -19.24 -7.95
C HIS A 66 -5.46 -19.37 -8.59
N ALA A 67 -5.00 -18.35 -9.30
CA ALA A 67 -3.66 -18.35 -9.91
C ALA A 67 -2.56 -18.44 -8.85
N GLY A 68 -2.66 -17.65 -7.78
CA GLY A 68 -1.68 -17.66 -6.72
C GLY A 68 -1.64 -18.98 -5.95
N THR A 69 -2.79 -19.51 -5.54
CA THR A 69 -2.86 -20.78 -4.80
C THR A 69 -2.44 -21.97 -5.66
N ALA A 70 -2.81 -22.00 -6.95
CA ALA A 70 -2.35 -23.03 -7.90
C ALA A 70 -0.83 -23.01 -8.11
N ALA A 71 -0.21 -21.83 -8.02
CA ALA A 71 1.24 -21.67 -8.07
C ALA A 71 1.96 -22.01 -6.74
N GLY A 72 1.21 -22.36 -5.68
CA GLY A 72 1.72 -22.73 -4.38
C GLY A 72 1.98 -21.57 -3.42
N PHE A 73 1.51 -20.36 -3.73
CA PHE A 73 1.55 -19.25 -2.79
C PHE A 73 0.52 -19.41 -1.67
N ARG A 74 0.82 -18.80 -0.52
CA ARG A 74 0.04 -18.99 0.70
C ARG A 74 -1.27 -18.20 0.65
N ASP A 75 -2.38 -18.90 0.92
CA ASP A 75 -3.69 -18.32 1.14
C ASP A 75 -3.67 -17.45 2.42
N ASP A 76 -4.27 -16.25 2.34
CA ASP A 76 -4.52 -15.34 3.47
C ASP A 76 -6.02 -14.96 3.56
N GLY A 77 -6.85 -15.52 2.67
CA GLY A 77 -8.30 -15.38 2.68
C GLY A 77 -8.92 -15.59 1.30
N PRO A 78 -9.80 -16.60 1.14
CA PRO A 78 -10.41 -16.92 -0.15
C PRO A 78 -11.33 -15.81 -0.66
N PRO A 79 -11.63 -15.78 -1.96
CA PRO A 79 -12.54 -14.82 -2.57
C PRO A 79 -13.91 -14.82 -1.88
N GLY A 80 -14.46 -13.62 -1.67
CA GLY A 80 -15.80 -13.52 -1.09
C GLY A 80 -16.19 -12.09 -0.70
N PRO A 81 -17.47 -11.88 -0.39
CA PRO A 81 -17.97 -10.59 0.09
C PRO A 81 -17.40 -10.26 1.48
N ARG A 82 -17.16 -8.97 1.71
CA ARG A 82 -16.66 -8.42 2.98
C ARG A 82 -17.58 -7.30 3.45
N PRO A 83 -18.80 -7.62 3.91
CA PRO A 83 -19.83 -6.64 4.26
C PRO A 83 -19.43 -5.70 5.41
N GLN A 84 -18.42 -6.10 6.22
CA GLN A 84 -17.84 -5.23 7.26
C GLN A 84 -17.16 -3.97 6.69
N TYR A 85 -16.79 -3.96 5.41
CA TYR A 85 -16.20 -2.80 4.74
C TYR A 85 -17.25 -2.04 3.89
N SER A 86 -18.02 -2.73 3.07
CA SER A 86 -19.21 -2.22 2.37
C SER A 86 -20.00 -3.38 1.74
N ASP A 87 -21.26 -3.12 1.38
CA ASP A 87 -22.15 -4.13 0.78
C ASP A 87 -21.63 -4.65 -0.58
N SER A 88 -20.88 -3.82 -1.31
CA SER A 88 -20.32 -4.19 -2.63
C SER A 88 -18.89 -4.75 -2.54
N TYR A 89 -18.26 -4.73 -1.36
CA TYR A 89 -16.86 -5.13 -1.21
C TYR A 89 -16.68 -6.63 -1.41
N TYR A 90 -15.85 -7.01 -2.36
CA TYR A 90 -15.48 -8.38 -2.67
C TYR A 90 -13.95 -8.46 -2.78
N GLY A 91 -13.32 -9.30 -1.96
CA GLY A 91 -11.85 -9.36 -1.87
C GLY A 91 -11.32 -10.76 -1.67
N ALA A 92 -10.08 -10.98 -2.09
CA ALA A 92 -9.28 -12.18 -1.84
C ALA A 92 -7.85 -11.79 -1.49
N PHE A 93 -7.21 -12.62 -0.67
CA PHE A 93 -5.93 -12.30 -0.06
C PHE A 93 -4.92 -13.42 -0.25
N LEU A 94 -3.68 -13.06 -0.56
CA LEU A 94 -2.53 -13.96 -0.62
C LEU A 94 -1.38 -13.37 0.19
N LEU A 95 -0.54 -14.21 0.76
CA LEU A 95 0.73 -13.76 1.32
C LEU A 95 1.81 -13.77 0.24
N ASP A 96 2.54 -12.66 0.14
CA ASP A 96 3.75 -12.62 -0.67
C ASP A 96 4.83 -13.55 -0.10
N PRO A 97 5.97 -13.79 -0.79
CA PRO A 97 7.04 -14.66 -0.28
C PRO A 97 7.56 -14.29 1.11
N ASP A 98 7.50 -13.00 1.49
CA ASP A 98 7.97 -12.49 2.77
C ASP A 98 6.86 -12.39 3.84
N GLY A 99 5.62 -12.73 3.48
CA GLY A 99 4.47 -12.77 4.38
C GLY A 99 3.72 -11.46 4.55
N ASN A 100 3.87 -10.52 3.62
CA ASN A 100 2.98 -9.37 3.52
C ASN A 100 1.67 -9.79 2.85
N SER A 101 0.55 -9.18 3.27
CA SER A 101 -0.78 -9.50 2.76
C SER A 101 -1.09 -8.68 1.52
N ILE A 102 -1.36 -9.34 0.41
CA ILE A 102 -1.70 -8.72 -0.88
C ILE A 102 -3.14 -9.08 -1.22
N GLU A 103 -3.93 -8.06 -1.51
CA GLU A 103 -5.36 -8.20 -1.78
C GLU A 103 -5.70 -7.79 -3.21
N ALA A 104 -6.54 -8.58 -3.88
CA ALA A 104 -7.34 -8.12 -5.01
C ALA A 104 -8.72 -7.73 -4.48
N VAL A 105 -9.18 -6.50 -4.78
CA VAL A 105 -10.45 -5.99 -4.29
C VAL A 105 -11.31 -5.39 -5.40
N HIS A 106 -12.59 -5.75 -5.41
CA HIS A 106 -13.62 -5.14 -6.24
C HIS A 106 -14.70 -4.51 -5.36
N HIS A 107 -15.06 -3.25 -5.63
CA HIS A 107 -16.19 -2.55 -5.02
C HIS A 107 -16.70 -1.41 -5.91
N ASP A 108 -17.95 -0.96 -5.72
CA ASP A 108 -18.62 0.01 -6.60
C ASP A 108 -17.94 1.38 -6.68
N SER A 109 -17.13 1.75 -5.70
CA SER A 109 -16.40 3.01 -5.70
C SER A 109 -15.04 2.97 -6.43
N VAL A 110 -14.69 1.84 -7.06
CA VAL A 110 -13.48 1.71 -7.89
C VAL A 110 -13.60 2.60 -9.12
N GLN A 111 -12.89 3.73 -9.11
CA GLN A 111 -12.88 4.67 -10.23
C GLN A 111 -11.67 4.52 -11.16
N THR A 112 -10.66 3.73 -10.77
CA THR A 112 -9.42 3.56 -11.52
C THR A 112 -9.01 2.10 -11.55
N ARG A 113 -8.80 1.58 -12.76
CA ARG A 113 -8.28 0.23 -12.95
C ARG A 113 -6.79 0.18 -12.60
N GLY A 114 -6.35 -0.96 -12.05
CA GLY A 114 -4.94 -1.33 -12.02
C GLY A 114 -4.08 -0.51 -11.07
N ARG A 115 -4.61 -0.08 -9.91
CA ARG A 115 -3.88 0.75 -8.94
C ARG A 115 -4.00 0.22 -7.53
N ILE A 116 -3.10 0.69 -6.66
CA ILE A 116 -3.26 0.52 -5.21
C ILE A 116 -4.57 1.20 -4.79
N ASP A 117 -5.51 0.39 -4.29
CA ASP A 117 -6.76 0.84 -3.68
C ASP A 117 -6.53 1.34 -2.27
N HIS A 118 -5.79 0.55 -1.49
CA HIS A 118 -5.48 0.91 -0.11
C HIS A 118 -4.22 0.23 0.42
N VAL A 119 -3.71 0.81 1.50
CA VAL A 119 -2.64 0.24 2.33
C VAL A 119 -3.13 0.20 3.77
N TRP A 120 -2.92 -0.92 4.46
CA TRP A 120 -3.12 -1.02 5.90
C TRP A 120 -1.79 -1.24 6.59
N MET A 121 -1.57 -0.46 7.64
CA MET A 121 -0.39 -0.58 8.50
C MET A 121 -0.84 -0.91 9.93
N ARG A 122 -0.17 -1.88 10.52
CA ARG A 122 -0.26 -2.10 11.95
C ARG A 122 0.72 -1.16 12.65
N VAL A 123 0.26 -0.54 13.74
CA VAL A 123 1.04 0.43 14.50
C VAL A 123 0.99 0.10 15.98
N ALA A 124 2.07 0.43 16.70
CA ALA A 124 2.12 0.21 18.15
C ALA A 124 1.12 1.12 18.89
N ASP A 125 0.98 2.37 18.44
CA ASP A 125 0.07 3.38 19.01
C ASP A 125 -0.66 4.12 17.89
N VAL A 126 -1.96 3.83 17.71
CA VAL A 126 -2.81 4.46 16.69
C VAL A 126 -2.88 5.98 16.86
N ALA A 127 -2.93 6.48 18.10
CA ALA A 127 -3.02 7.92 18.35
C ALA A 127 -1.71 8.65 18.03
N ALA A 128 -0.56 8.05 18.32
CA ALA A 128 0.74 8.60 17.96
C ALA A 128 0.94 8.60 16.44
N ALA A 129 0.66 7.48 15.78
CA ALA A 129 0.75 7.37 14.33
C ALA A 129 -0.22 8.33 13.63
N LYS A 130 -1.48 8.43 14.09
CA LYS A 130 -2.46 9.40 13.57
C LYS A 130 -1.91 10.82 13.62
N ARG A 131 -1.42 11.28 14.77
CA ARG A 131 -0.84 12.63 14.92
C ARG A 131 0.31 12.89 13.94
N PHE A 132 1.18 11.90 13.75
CA PHE A 132 2.27 12.00 12.78
C PHE A 132 1.73 12.24 11.36
N TYR A 133 0.81 11.40 10.88
CA TYR A 133 0.25 11.53 9.53
C TYR A 133 -0.61 12.81 9.38
N GLU A 134 -1.29 13.27 10.41
CA GLU A 134 -1.98 14.57 10.41
C GLU A 134 -0.99 15.75 10.25
N THR A 135 0.23 15.63 10.78
CA THR A 135 1.26 16.67 10.63
C THR A 135 1.73 16.81 9.18
N ILE A 136 1.78 15.71 8.42
CA ILE A 136 2.20 15.74 7.01
C ILE A 136 1.04 15.93 6.02
N ALA A 137 -0.20 15.71 6.44
CA ALA A 137 -1.39 15.85 5.59
C ALA A 137 -1.51 17.21 4.87
N PRO A 138 -1.16 18.38 5.48
CA PRO A 138 -1.20 19.66 4.80
C PRO A 138 -0.26 19.76 3.57
N PHE A 139 0.80 18.97 3.54
CA PHE A 139 1.80 18.94 2.46
C PHE A 139 1.49 17.93 1.36
N THR A 140 0.49 17.08 1.57
CA THR A 140 0.07 15.99 0.70
C THR A 140 -1.37 16.20 0.23
N ARG A 141 -1.95 15.21 -0.47
CA ARG A 141 -3.32 15.26 -0.97
C ARG A 141 -4.24 14.27 -0.27
N PHE A 142 -3.94 13.91 0.98
CA PHE A 142 -4.82 13.05 1.76
C PHE A 142 -5.40 13.76 2.98
N GLU A 143 -6.53 13.26 3.47
CA GLU A 143 -7.26 13.78 4.61
C GLU A 143 -7.72 12.66 5.54
N LEU A 144 -7.76 12.93 6.85
CA LEU A 144 -8.35 12.02 7.84
C LEU A 144 -9.86 11.86 7.59
N ARG A 145 -10.34 10.61 7.51
CA ARG A 145 -11.75 10.27 7.26
C ARG A 145 -12.37 9.42 8.37
N VAL A 146 -11.57 8.59 9.02
CA VAL A 146 -12.02 7.80 10.18
C VAL A 146 -11.08 8.11 11.32
N ASP A 147 -11.67 8.48 12.47
CA ASP A 147 -10.97 8.76 13.71
C ASP A 147 -11.63 7.96 14.84
N LYS A 148 -11.06 6.82 15.15
CA LYS A 148 -11.50 5.92 16.25
C LYS A 148 -10.30 5.56 17.11
N PRO A 149 -10.48 5.17 18.38
CA PRO A 149 -9.38 4.76 19.23
C PRO A 149 -8.52 3.61 18.68
N THR A 150 -9.14 2.73 17.88
CA THR A 150 -8.49 1.55 17.29
C THR A 150 -8.33 1.63 15.78
N GLN A 151 -8.59 2.80 15.16
CA GLN A 151 -8.48 2.96 13.72
C GLN A 151 -8.37 4.43 13.34
N ALA A 152 -7.36 4.78 12.56
CA ALA A 152 -7.32 6.04 11.84
C ALA A 152 -7.20 5.76 10.34
N SER A 153 -8.11 6.29 9.53
CA SER A 153 -8.07 6.10 8.07
C SER A 153 -7.97 7.44 7.35
N PHE A 154 -7.06 7.49 6.41
CA PHE A 154 -6.82 8.65 5.55
C PHE A 154 -7.21 8.31 4.12
N ARG A 155 -7.76 9.28 3.39
CA ARG A 155 -8.11 9.14 1.99
C ARG A 155 -7.57 10.28 1.15
N GLY A 156 -7.12 9.95 -0.05
CA GLY A 156 -6.78 10.88 -1.12
C GLY A 156 -7.46 10.47 -2.42
N ALA A 157 -7.04 11.04 -3.55
CA ALA A 157 -7.59 10.68 -4.85
C ALA A 157 -7.40 9.18 -5.13
N GLY A 158 -8.51 8.46 -5.24
CA GLY A 158 -8.58 7.06 -5.69
C GLY A 158 -8.05 5.99 -4.75
N ALA A 159 -7.49 6.35 -3.58
CA ALA A 159 -6.91 5.38 -2.65
C ALA A 159 -7.04 5.83 -1.20
N GLY A 160 -6.72 4.91 -0.28
CA GLY A 160 -6.68 5.21 1.15
C GLY A 160 -5.57 4.48 1.88
N PHE A 161 -5.23 4.94 3.09
CA PHE A 161 -4.47 4.10 4.01
C PHE A 161 -5.06 4.13 5.41
N THR A 162 -4.88 3.03 6.11
CA THR A 162 -5.50 2.81 7.41
C THR A 162 -4.46 2.32 8.41
N LEU A 163 -4.50 2.91 9.60
CA LEU A 163 -3.69 2.55 10.76
C LEU A 163 -4.56 1.77 11.73
N VAL A 164 -4.11 0.58 12.13
CA VAL A 164 -4.78 -0.29 13.11
C VAL A 164 -3.78 -0.78 14.16
N PRO A 165 -4.21 -1.08 15.40
CA PRO A 165 -3.31 -1.54 16.44
C PRO A 165 -2.80 -2.96 16.14
N GLY A 166 -1.56 -3.24 16.51
CA GLY A 166 -0.97 -4.58 16.43
C GLY A 166 0.55 -4.55 16.43
N PRO A 167 1.21 -5.72 16.29
CA PRO A 167 2.64 -5.76 16.01
C PRO A 167 2.93 -4.90 14.78
N PRO A 168 3.79 -3.86 14.90
CA PRO A 168 3.91 -2.86 13.85
C PRO A 168 4.33 -3.42 12.49
N THR A 169 3.87 -2.79 11.42
CA THR A 169 4.45 -2.91 10.09
C THR A 169 5.90 -2.42 10.17
N GLU A 170 6.83 -3.17 9.60
CA GLU A 170 8.26 -2.90 9.69
C GLU A 170 8.85 -2.63 8.32
N HIS A 171 9.72 -1.62 8.26
CA HIS A 171 10.58 -1.32 7.11
C HIS A 171 9.81 -1.06 5.79
N ALA A 172 8.57 -0.62 5.87
CA ALA A 172 7.81 -0.14 4.73
C ALA A 172 8.27 1.26 4.31
N HIS A 173 8.07 1.60 3.04
CA HIS A 173 8.24 2.95 2.54
C HIS A 173 6.98 3.40 1.82
N LEU A 174 6.43 4.55 2.25
CA LEU A 174 5.24 5.18 1.66
C LEU A 174 5.61 6.54 1.10
N ALA A 175 5.48 6.72 -0.21
CA ALA A 175 5.68 8.00 -0.87
C ALA A 175 4.33 8.63 -1.25
N PHE A 176 4.15 9.88 -0.86
CA PHE A 176 2.96 10.67 -1.15
C PHE A 176 3.30 11.84 -2.07
N PRO A 177 2.50 12.13 -3.11
CA PRO A 177 2.73 13.28 -3.95
C PRO A 177 2.52 14.57 -3.14
N ALA A 178 3.44 15.51 -3.29
CA ALA A 178 3.32 16.84 -2.72
C ALA A 178 2.08 17.56 -3.25
N ARG A 179 1.48 18.42 -2.41
CA ARG A 179 0.46 19.36 -2.86
C ARG A 179 1.11 20.42 -3.74
N GLU A 180 0.39 20.91 -4.77
CA GLU A 180 0.84 22.05 -5.58
C GLU A 180 1.21 23.23 -4.68
N ASN A 181 2.34 23.88 -4.98
CA ASN A 181 2.93 24.98 -4.20
C ASN A 181 3.59 24.58 -2.85
N THR A 182 3.79 23.30 -2.59
CA THR A 182 4.64 22.88 -1.48
C THR A 182 6.10 23.06 -1.88
N THR A 183 6.82 23.97 -1.19
CA THR A 183 8.27 24.12 -1.39
C THR A 183 8.95 22.96 -0.67
N VAL A 184 9.42 21.97 -1.43
CA VAL A 184 10.28 20.89 -0.94
C VAL A 184 11.69 21.23 -1.40
N GLU A 185 12.67 21.28 -0.49
CA GLU A 185 14.05 21.57 -0.86
C GLU A 185 14.61 20.50 -1.81
N ALA A 186 15.34 20.96 -2.82
CA ALA A 186 15.82 20.10 -3.89
C ALA A 186 16.98 19.21 -3.44
N PHE A 187 16.85 17.90 -3.64
CA PHE A 187 17.99 16.98 -3.67
C PHE A 187 18.06 16.34 -5.06
N ALA A 188 19.13 16.66 -5.82
CA ALA A 188 19.56 16.01 -7.05
C ALA A 188 18.44 15.47 -7.99
N GLY A 189 17.60 16.34 -8.56
CA GLY A 189 16.68 15.99 -9.65
C GLY A 189 15.35 15.35 -9.26
N SER A 190 15.13 15.01 -7.99
CA SER A 190 13.83 14.71 -7.39
C SER A 190 13.73 15.43 -6.06
N TYR A 191 12.61 16.11 -5.85
CA TYR A 191 12.35 16.85 -4.61
C TYR A 191 11.59 15.94 -3.67
N GLY A 192 12.24 15.42 -2.64
CA GLY A 192 11.62 14.54 -1.63
C GLY A 192 12.07 14.91 -0.23
N ALA A 193 11.12 14.98 0.71
CA ALA A 193 11.41 15.05 2.14
C ALA A 193 11.09 13.69 2.77
N TYR A 194 12.07 13.14 3.49
CA TYR A 194 11.96 11.84 4.15
C TYR A 194 11.90 12.00 5.65
N VAL A 195 10.96 11.31 6.27
CA VAL A 195 10.81 11.23 7.72
C VAL A 195 10.48 9.79 8.12
N LEU A 196 10.78 9.43 9.36
CA LEU A 196 10.32 8.15 9.90
C LEU A 196 9.02 8.35 10.67
N ASP A 197 8.07 7.42 10.48
CA ASP A 197 6.88 7.38 11.32
C ASP A 197 7.24 6.88 12.74
N PRO A 198 6.32 6.89 13.72
CA PRO A 198 6.61 6.46 15.08
C PRO A 198 7.08 5.02 15.23
N ASP A 199 6.78 4.15 14.26
CA ASP A 199 7.19 2.74 14.23
C ASP A 199 8.44 2.51 13.36
N GLY A 200 9.04 3.58 12.80
CA GLY A 200 10.28 3.54 12.04
C GLY A 200 10.13 3.26 10.55
N ASN A 201 8.91 3.29 10.01
CA ASN A 201 8.70 3.18 8.57
C ASN A 201 9.07 4.49 7.87
N SER A 202 9.61 4.41 6.66
CA SER A 202 10.00 5.56 5.87
C SER A 202 8.79 6.20 5.19
N VAL A 203 8.61 7.49 5.38
CA VAL A 203 7.56 8.28 4.74
C VAL A 203 8.20 9.39 3.91
N GLU A 204 7.81 9.49 2.65
CA GLU A 204 8.30 10.49 1.70
C GLU A 204 7.15 11.39 1.23
N VAL A 205 7.42 12.69 1.16
CA VAL A 205 6.60 13.63 0.40
C VAL A 205 7.40 14.04 -0.84
N VAL A 206 6.93 13.64 -2.03
CA VAL A 206 7.66 13.79 -3.29
C VAL A 206 6.98 14.81 -4.22
N SER A 207 7.77 15.76 -4.73
CA SER A 207 7.34 16.66 -5.81
C SER A 207 7.99 16.21 -7.12
N ARG A 208 7.16 15.82 -8.09
CA ARG A 208 7.61 15.58 -9.46
C ARG A 208 7.37 16.86 -10.25
N ASN A 209 8.30 17.81 -10.24
CA ASN A 209 8.28 18.88 -11.20
C ASN A 209 8.57 18.29 -12.59
N ARG A 210 7.54 18.23 -13.44
CA ARG A 210 7.68 17.79 -14.84
C ARG A 210 8.25 18.88 -15.74
N ASP A 211 8.52 20.07 -15.19
CA ASP A 211 9.00 21.25 -15.95
C ASP A 211 10.26 21.80 -15.25
N ALA A 212 11.41 21.25 -15.60
CA ALA A 212 12.73 21.88 -15.45
C ALA A 212 13.62 21.47 -16.61
#